data_351ce97ec08d48fc6ef03ffad3a4b10a
#
_entry.id   351ce97ec08d48fc6ef03ffad3a4b10a
#
_cell.length_a   1.000
_cell.length_b   1.000
_cell.length_c   1.000
_cell.angle_alpha   90.00
_cell.angle_beta   90.00
_cell.angle_gamma   90.00
#
_symmetry.space_group_name_H-M   'P 1'
#
loop_
_entity.id
_entity.type
_entity.pdbx_description
1 polymer ?
#
loop_
_entity_poly.entity_id
_entity_poly.type
_entity_poly.pdbx_seq_one_letter_code
_entity_poly.pdbx_strand_id
1 'polypeptide(L)'
;DFECPFCQRHFAQTWPEIKRNYVDTGKVRYVFLDFPLEQIHFKARKAAEAAHCAAEQGKFWEMHDILFAQNGNLDVGQYVNYAKKLGLEAFAFDLCLGSGKQSAKINRNVASGTSIGINATPSFIIARSERGDIVSGGNIITGAQPYRDCYNSLLLQAQKLITRFLATDDSPC
;
A
#
# COMPACT_ATOMS: atom_id res chain seq x y z
N ASP A 1 2.88 -2.99 6.06
CA ASP A 1 3.08 -3.25 7.47
C ASP A 1 3.55 -1.98 8.18
N PHE A 2 2.71 -1.41 9.06
CA PHE A 2 2.96 -0.12 9.73
C PHE A 2 4.06 -0.17 10.79
N GLU A 3 4.40 -1.35 11.29
CA GLU A 3 5.46 -1.52 12.29
C GLU A 3 6.82 -1.86 11.65
N CYS A 4 6.83 -2.26 10.38
CA CYS A 4 8.03 -2.68 9.68
C CYS A 4 8.98 -1.50 9.41
N PRO A 5 10.26 -1.55 9.86
CA PRO A 5 11.20 -0.45 9.67
C PRO A 5 11.56 -0.21 8.20
N PHE A 6 11.50 -1.24 7.35
CA PHE A 6 11.72 -1.07 5.92
C PHE A 6 10.52 -0.41 5.23
N CYS A 7 9.28 -0.66 5.69
CA CYS A 7 8.10 0.06 5.21
C CYS A 7 8.16 1.54 5.60
N GLN A 8 8.60 1.85 6.81
CA GLN A 8 8.81 3.23 7.27
C GLN A 8 9.89 3.94 6.44
N ARG A 9 10.99 3.25 6.13
CA ARG A 9 12.02 3.79 5.25
C ARG A 9 11.48 4.11 3.86
N HIS A 10 10.70 3.20 3.27
CA HIS A 10 10.04 3.46 1.99
C HIS A 10 9.11 4.69 2.08
N PHE A 11 8.28 4.75 3.12
CA PHE A 11 7.36 5.86 3.36
C PHE A 11 8.10 7.20 3.47
N ALA A 12 9.21 7.25 4.21
CA ALA A 12 9.94 8.49 4.45
C ALA A 12 10.81 8.94 3.25
N GLN A 13 11.40 8.01 2.50
CA GLN A 13 12.43 8.32 1.52
C GLN A 13 11.98 8.17 0.07
N THR A 14 11.13 7.19 -0.23
CA THR A 14 10.79 6.83 -1.62
C THR A 14 9.36 7.26 -1.99
N TRP A 15 8.41 7.06 -1.09
CA TRP A 15 7.01 7.37 -1.34
C TRP A 15 6.72 8.82 -1.74
N PRO A 16 7.32 9.87 -1.10
CA PRO A 16 7.05 11.25 -1.49
C PRO A 16 7.40 11.55 -2.95
N GLU A 17 8.50 10.96 -3.45
CA GLU A 17 8.92 11.11 -4.84
C GLU A 17 7.98 10.37 -5.81
N ILE A 18 7.58 9.15 -5.47
CA ILE A 18 6.61 8.38 -6.26
C ILE A 18 5.28 9.12 -6.30
N LYS A 19 4.79 9.58 -5.15
CA LYS A 19 3.53 10.32 -5.06
C LYS A 19 3.55 11.54 -5.96
N ARG A 20 4.53 12.42 -5.79
CA ARG A 20 4.64 13.66 -6.55
C ARG A 20 4.77 13.45 -8.05
N ASN A 21 5.61 12.51 -8.47
CA ASN A 21 5.99 12.39 -9.88
C ASN A 21 5.06 11.48 -10.70
N TYR A 22 4.31 10.60 -10.03
CA TYR A 22 3.50 9.59 -10.72
C TYR A 22 2.04 9.54 -10.26
N VAL A 23 1.78 9.57 -8.96
CA VAL A 23 0.41 9.42 -8.46
C VAL A 23 -0.36 10.72 -8.64
N ASP A 24 0.19 11.84 -8.17
CA ASP A 24 -0.46 13.16 -8.28
C ASP A 24 -0.58 13.64 -9.73
N THR A 25 0.26 13.11 -10.62
CA THR A 25 0.20 13.37 -12.08
C THR A 25 -0.71 12.42 -12.84
N GLY A 26 -1.35 11.46 -12.17
CA GLY A 26 -2.26 10.48 -12.78
C GLY A 26 -1.59 9.39 -13.62
N LYS A 27 -0.24 9.30 -13.62
CA LYS A 27 0.50 8.29 -14.40
C LYS A 27 0.46 6.90 -13.78
N VAL A 28 0.30 6.83 -12.47
CA VAL A 28 0.27 5.59 -11.69
C VAL A 28 -0.88 5.63 -10.69
N ARG A 29 -1.61 4.54 -10.59
CA ARG A 29 -2.51 4.28 -9.47
C ARG A 29 -1.75 3.50 -8.40
N TYR A 30 -1.60 4.09 -7.23
CA TYR A 30 -0.98 3.42 -6.08
C TYR A 30 -2.05 2.77 -5.22
N VAL A 31 -1.88 1.49 -4.91
CA VAL A 31 -2.78 0.70 -4.07
C VAL A 31 -2.00 0.18 -2.88
N PHE A 32 -2.49 0.43 -1.68
CA PHE A 32 -1.92 -0.10 -0.45
C PHE A 32 -2.68 -1.36 -0.02
N LEU A 33 -1.96 -2.45 0.21
CA LEU A 33 -2.49 -3.71 0.74
C LEU A 33 -1.75 -4.06 2.03
N ASP A 34 -2.51 -4.52 3.02
CA ASP A 34 -1.94 -4.88 4.32
C ASP A 34 -1.23 -6.24 4.24
N PHE A 35 -0.06 -6.30 4.85
CA PHE A 35 0.66 -7.54 5.06
C PHE A 35 1.41 -7.49 6.40
N PRO A 36 0.66 -7.47 7.55
CA PRO A 36 1.26 -7.43 8.88
C PRO A 36 2.01 -8.72 9.17
N LEU A 37 3.30 -8.61 9.48
CA LEU A 37 4.16 -9.74 9.88
C LEU A 37 4.01 -10.00 11.38
N GLU A 38 2.86 -10.51 11.79
CA GLU A 38 2.42 -10.59 13.18
C GLU A 38 3.35 -11.39 14.10
N GLN A 39 4.19 -12.28 13.56
CA GLN A 39 5.19 -13.03 14.34
C GLN A 39 6.30 -12.14 14.93
N ILE A 40 6.55 -10.98 14.31
CA ILE A 40 7.62 -10.05 14.70
C ILE A 40 7.13 -8.60 14.90
N HIS A 41 5.94 -8.27 14.39
CA HIS A 41 5.33 -6.94 14.43
C HIS A 41 3.95 -7.04 15.11
N PHE A 42 3.94 -7.09 16.42
CA PHE A 42 2.73 -7.40 17.20
C PHE A 42 1.63 -6.33 17.15
N LYS A 43 1.98 -5.09 16.79
CA LYS A 43 1.05 -3.97 16.69
C LYS A 43 0.57 -3.72 15.25
N ALA A 44 1.21 -4.33 14.27
CA ALA A 44 0.98 -4.07 12.85
C ALA A 44 -0.47 -4.34 12.42
N ARG A 45 -1.07 -5.45 12.89
CA ARG A 45 -2.47 -5.78 12.61
C ARG A 45 -3.41 -4.69 13.12
N LYS A 46 -3.24 -4.27 14.37
CA LYS A 46 -4.12 -3.27 14.98
C LYS A 46 -3.99 -1.91 14.31
N ALA A 47 -2.80 -1.56 13.85
CA ALA A 47 -2.56 -0.38 13.04
C ALA A 47 -3.27 -0.45 11.67
N ALA A 48 -3.23 -1.61 11.02
CA ALA A 48 -3.97 -1.84 9.77
C ALA A 48 -5.49 -1.72 9.98
N GLU A 49 -6.03 -2.30 11.06
CA GLU A 49 -7.43 -2.13 11.43
C GLU A 49 -7.80 -0.65 11.61
N ALA A 50 -6.95 0.13 12.31
CA ALA A 50 -7.16 1.56 12.50
C ALA A 50 -7.20 2.34 11.18
N ALA A 51 -6.29 2.05 10.25
CA ALA A 51 -6.29 2.66 8.92
C ALA A 51 -7.60 2.36 8.16
N HIS A 52 -8.09 1.11 8.23
CA HIS A 52 -9.35 0.74 7.58
C HIS A 52 -10.59 1.30 8.30
N CYS A 53 -10.57 1.45 9.61
CA CYS A 53 -11.64 2.15 10.33
C CYS A 53 -11.72 3.63 9.94
N ALA A 54 -10.57 4.27 9.72
CA ALA A 54 -10.53 5.63 9.18
C ALA A 54 -11.02 5.68 7.72
N ALA A 55 -10.75 4.63 6.93
CA ALA A 55 -11.22 4.51 5.55
C ALA A 55 -12.74 4.52 5.44
N GLU A 56 -13.48 3.98 6.41
CA GLU A 56 -14.95 4.03 6.43
C GLU A 56 -15.50 5.46 6.50
N GLN A 57 -14.67 6.39 6.94
CA GLN A 57 -14.98 7.81 6.99
C GLN A 57 -14.15 8.63 5.98
N GLY A 58 -13.60 7.96 4.94
CA GLY A 58 -12.89 8.60 3.85
C GLY A 58 -11.47 9.09 4.18
N LYS A 59 -10.87 8.65 5.31
CA LYS A 59 -9.59 9.13 5.82
C LYS A 59 -8.51 8.04 5.93
N PHE A 60 -8.49 7.10 4.97
CA PHE A 60 -7.47 6.04 4.95
C PHE A 60 -6.05 6.61 4.88
N TRP A 61 -5.79 7.46 3.90
CA TRP A 61 -4.44 7.94 3.63
C TRP A 61 -3.91 8.86 4.71
N GLU A 62 -4.75 9.69 5.29
CA GLU A 62 -4.35 10.54 6.40
C GLU A 62 -4.01 9.71 7.66
N MET A 63 -4.76 8.67 7.95
CA MET A 63 -4.44 7.75 9.04
C MET A 63 -3.18 6.93 8.74
N HIS A 64 -3.04 6.43 7.51
CA HIS A 64 -1.84 5.76 7.01
C HIS A 64 -0.59 6.60 7.24
N ASP A 65 -0.63 7.89 6.88
CA ASP A 65 0.51 8.79 7.04
C ASP A 65 0.83 9.04 8.51
N ILE A 66 -0.19 9.20 9.37
CA ILE A 66 0.01 9.34 10.83
C ILE A 66 0.66 8.09 11.41
N LEU A 67 0.21 6.89 11.03
CA LEU A 67 0.73 5.63 11.56
C LEU A 67 2.19 5.43 11.18
N PHE A 68 2.57 5.68 9.92
CA PHE A 68 3.97 5.60 9.50
C PHE A 68 4.85 6.69 10.14
N ALA A 69 4.31 7.88 10.41
CA ALA A 69 5.04 8.94 11.08
C ALA A 69 5.43 8.60 12.54
N GLN A 70 4.83 7.56 13.13
CA GLN A 70 5.22 7.08 14.46
C GLN A 70 6.53 6.29 14.46
N ASN A 71 7.12 5.99 13.31
CA ASN A 71 8.37 5.23 13.19
C ASN A 71 8.39 3.90 13.98
N GLY A 72 7.29 3.13 13.89
CA GLY A 72 7.11 1.86 14.60
C GLY A 72 6.72 2.00 16.08
N ASN A 73 6.76 3.20 16.64
CA ASN A 73 6.29 3.43 18.01
C ASN A 73 4.75 3.54 18.06
N LEU A 74 4.09 2.50 17.59
CA LEU A 74 2.63 2.43 17.53
C LEU A 74 2.04 2.24 18.92
N ASP A 75 1.16 3.15 19.32
CA ASP A 75 0.39 3.06 20.54
C ASP A 75 -1.10 2.98 20.22
N VAL A 76 -1.70 1.81 20.45
CA VAL A 76 -3.12 1.55 20.21
C VAL A 76 -4.02 2.52 20.97
N GLY A 77 -3.60 2.94 22.18
CA GLY A 77 -4.32 3.92 22.99
C GLY A 77 -4.41 5.32 22.36
N GLN A 78 -3.57 5.61 21.37
CA GLN A 78 -3.56 6.88 20.65
C GLN A 78 -4.44 6.90 19.40
N TYR A 79 -4.90 5.75 18.90
CA TYR A 79 -5.59 5.69 17.61
C TYR A 79 -6.89 6.51 17.58
N VAL A 80 -7.65 6.51 18.70
CA VAL A 80 -8.85 7.37 18.83
C VAL A 80 -8.47 8.85 18.83
N ASN A 81 -7.33 9.23 19.41
CA ASN A 81 -6.83 10.60 19.37
C ASN A 81 -6.41 11.01 17.95
N TYR A 82 -5.83 10.10 17.18
CA TYR A 82 -5.53 10.35 15.77
C TYR A 82 -6.81 10.53 14.96
N ALA A 83 -7.83 9.71 15.20
CA ALA A 83 -9.14 9.85 14.56
C ALA A 83 -9.76 11.24 14.85
N LYS A 84 -9.72 11.70 16.12
CA LYS A 84 -10.18 13.05 16.47
C LYS A 84 -9.41 14.14 15.75
N LYS A 85 -8.07 14.05 15.67
CA LYS A 85 -7.23 15.02 14.94
C LYS A 85 -7.57 15.08 13.44
N LEU A 86 -8.01 13.97 12.87
CA LEU A 86 -8.45 13.88 11.47
C LEU A 86 -9.89 14.34 11.26
N GLY A 87 -10.60 14.75 12.32
CA GLY A 87 -12.00 15.17 12.28
C GLY A 87 -12.97 14.02 12.07
N LEU A 88 -12.56 12.79 12.42
CA LEU A 88 -13.43 11.61 12.35
C LEU A 88 -14.40 11.56 13.51
N GLU A 89 -15.55 10.91 13.30
CA GLU A 89 -16.46 10.55 14.38
C GLU A 89 -15.79 9.51 15.29
N ALA A 90 -15.32 9.98 16.45
CA ALA A 90 -14.45 9.19 17.32
C ALA A 90 -15.13 7.94 17.89
N PHE A 91 -16.43 8.04 18.21
CA PHE A 91 -17.18 6.90 18.73
C PHE A 91 -17.36 5.80 17.67
N ALA A 92 -17.72 6.18 16.44
CA ALA A 92 -17.84 5.22 15.33
C ALA A 92 -16.49 4.58 14.99
N PHE A 93 -15.41 5.35 15.05
CA PHE A 93 -14.04 4.83 14.86
C PHE A 93 -13.67 3.81 15.94
N ASP A 94 -13.90 4.14 17.22
CA ASP A 94 -13.59 3.27 18.37
C ASP A 94 -14.39 1.96 18.32
N LEU A 95 -15.68 2.07 18.01
CA LEU A 95 -16.55 0.90 17.83
C LEU A 95 -16.05 0.00 16.68
N CYS A 96 -15.66 0.60 15.56
CA CYS A 96 -15.05 -0.13 14.44
C CYS A 96 -13.79 -0.87 14.88
N LEU A 97 -12.87 -0.17 15.54
CA LEU A 97 -11.59 -0.70 15.99
C LEU A 97 -11.75 -1.80 17.04
N GLY A 98 -12.69 -1.63 17.97
CA GLY A 98 -13.02 -2.60 19.01
C GLY A 98 -13.70 -3.86 18.49
N SER A 99 -14.51 -3.74 17.43
CA SER A 99 -15.24 -4.88 16.85
C SER A 99 -14.37 -5.85 16.05
N GLY A 100 -13.18 -5.43 15.62
CA GLY A 100 -12.30 -6.23 14.74
C GLY A 100 -12.88 -6.52 13.36
N LYS A 101 -13.93 -5.80 12.92
CA LYS A 101 -14.62 -6.06 11.64
C LYS A 101 -13.71 -5.94 10.41
N GLN A 102 -12.59 -5.22 10.53
CA GLN A 102 -11.62 -5.07 9.44
C GLN A 102 -10.69 -6.28 9.27
N SER A 103 -10.64 -7.18 10.26
CA SER A 103 -9.75 -8.36 10.24
C SER A 103 -9.96 -9.25 9.01
N ALA A 104 -11.21 -9.42 8.55
CA ALA A 104 -11.49 -10.23 7.36
C ALA A 104 -10.87 -9.63 6.08
N LYS A 105 -10.82 -8.30 5.95
CA LYS A 105 -10.19 -7.61 4.84
C LYS A 105 -8.67 -7.77 4.89
N ILE A 106 -8.07 -7.59 6.05
CA ILE A 106 -6.63 -7.78 6.26
C ILE A 106 -6.22 -9.22 5.95
N ASN A 107 -6.99 -10.20 6.43
CA ASN A 107 -6.73 -11.62 6.15
C ASN A 107 -6.77 -11.92 4.65
N ARG A 108 -7.73 -11.35 3.91
CA ARG A 108 -7.77 -11.50 2.44
C ARG A 108 -6.52 -10.89 1.78
N ASN A 109 -6.06 -9.72 2.22
CA ASN A 109 -4.86 -9.10 1.70
C ASN A 109 -3.63 -9.99 1.95
N VAL A 110 -3.46 -10.50 3.17
CA VAL A 110 -2.38 -11.43 3.52
C VAL A 110 -2.45 -12.70 2.67
N ALA A 111 -3.62 -13.34 2.58
CA ALA A 111 -3.79 -14.54 1.78
C ALA A 111 -3.46 -14.31 0.29
N SER A 112 -3.90 -13.18 -0.27
CA SER A 112 -3.61 -12.82 -1.65
C SER A 112 -2.11 -12.59 -1.87
N GLY A 113 -1.43 -11.87 -0.97
CA GLY A 113 0.01 -11.67 -1.05
C GLY A 113 0.78 -12.99 -0.95
N THR A 114 0.41 -13.85 0.01
CA THR A 114 1.05 -15.16 0.21
C THR A 114 0.86 -16.07 -1.01
N SER A 115 -0.31 -16.06 -1.65
CA SER A 115 -0.60 -16.90 -2.82
C SER A 115 0.29 -16.59 -4.03
N ILE A 116 0.86 -15.39 -4.10
CA ILE A 116 1.81 -14.98 -5.14
C ILE A 116 3.25 -14.92 -4.67
N GLY A 117 3.56 -15.49 -3.50
CA GLY A 117 4.92 -15.63 -2.99
C GLY A 117 5.44 -14.44 -2.19
N ILE A 118 4.61 -13.46 -1.80
CA ILE A 118 5.02 -12.40 -0.88
C ILE A 118 5.20 -12.98 0.51
N ASN A 119 6.37 -12.76 1.09
CA ASN A 119 6.75 -13.22 2.43
C ASN A 119 7.52 -12.16 3.24
N ALA A 120 7.69 -10.97 2.70
CA ALA A 120 8.40 -9.86 3.32
C ALA A 120 7.77 -8.51 2.96
N THR A 121 8.03 -7.49 3.79
CA THR A 121 7.52 -6.12 3.59
C THR A 121 8.66 -5.08 3.64
N PRO A 122 8.54 -4.01 2.83
CA PRO A 122 7.53 -3.81 1.81
C PRO A 122 7.79 -4.71 0.59
N SER A 123 6.72 -5.14 -0.07
CA SER A 123 6.79 -5.76 -1.41
C SER A 123 5.89 -4.98 -2.35
N PHE A 124 6.32 -4.81 -3.59
CA PHE A 124 5.59 -4.04 -4.59
C PHE A 124 5.32 -4.91 -5.82
N ILE A 125 4.11 -4.77 -6.36
CA ILE A 125 3.76 -5.32 -7.65
C ILE A 125 3.60 -4.15 -8.60
N ILE A 126 4.48 -4.05 -9.58
CA ILE A 126 4.36 -3.07 -10.64
C ILE A 126 3.75 -3.78 -11.84
N ALA A 127 2.55 -3.40 -12.20
CA ALA A 127 1.79 -4.07 -13.22
C ALA A 127 0.94 -3.07 -14.01
N ARG A 128 0.47 -3.51 -15.16
CA ARG A 128 -0.45 -2.74 -15.98
C ARG A 128 -1.87 -2.84 -15.41
N SER A 129 -2.55 -1.70 -15.29
CA SER A 129 -3.98 -1.67 -15.00
C SER A 129 -4.75 -1.73 -16.31
N GLU A 130 -5.58 -2.73 -16.48
CA GLU A 130 -6.53 -2.86 -17.58
C GLU A 130 -7.92 -2.41 -17.14
N ARG A 131 -8.91 -2.42 -18.04
CA ARG A 131 -10.29 -2.03 -17.70
C ARG A 131 -10.83 -2.88 -16.54
N GLY A 132 -11.37 -2.19 -15.53
CA GLY A 132 -11.68 -2.82 -14.25
C GLY A 132 -10.40 -2.97 -13.42
N ASP A 133 -10.46 -3.60 -12.29
CA ASP A 133 -9.30 -3.77 -11.40
C ASP A 133 -8.39 -4.94 -11.79
N ILE A 134 -8.41 -5.33 -13.07
CA ILE A 134 -7.57 -6.41 -13.59
C ILE A 134 -6.14 -5.90 -13.75
N VAL A 135 -5.21 -6.63 -13.15
CA VAL A 135 -3.77 -6.36 -13.20
C VAL A 135 -3.09 -7.52 -13.90
N SER A 136 -2.36 -7.26 -14.98
CA SER A 136 -1.66 -8.29 -15.73
C SER A 136 -0.16 -8.01 -15.84
N GLY A 137 0.65 -9.07 -15.89
CA GLY A 137 2.07 -9.02 -16.23
C GLY A 137 2.95 -8.29 -15.20
N GLY A 138 2.61 -8.36 -13.90
CA GLY A 138 3.33 -7.65 -12.85
C GLY A 138 4.70 -8.26 -12.50
N ASN A 139 5.65 -7.39 -12.16
CA ASN A 139 6.91 -7.78 -11.52
C ASN A 139 6.81 -7.51 -10.02
N ILE A 140 7.27 -8.47 -9.21
CA ILE A 140 7.37 -8.32 -7.77
C ILE A 140 8.76 -7.75 -7.43
N ILE A 141 8.78 -6.69 -6.63
CA ILE A 141 9.99 -6.07 -6.07
C ILE A 141 9.87 -6.17 -4.56
N THR A 142 10.86 -6.77 -3.92
CA THR A 142 10.89 -6.91 -2.45
C THR A 142 11.87 -5.92 -1.83
N GLY A 143 11.48 -5.37 -0.70
CA GLY A 143 12.27 -4.45 0.12
C GLY A 143 12.09 -2.98 -0.25
N ALA A 144 12.53 -2.11 0.67
CA ALA A 144 12.51 -0.67 0.49
C ALA A 144 13.62 -0.23 -0.46
N GLN A 145 13.35 -0.34 -1.74
CA GLN A 145 14.26 0.08 -2.80
C GLN A 145 14.37 1.61 -2.87
N PRO A 146 15.54 2.15 -3.22
CA PRO A 146 15.69 3.57 -3.54
C PRO A 146 14.75 4.00 -4.67
N TYR A 147 14.36 5.27 -4.68
CA TYR A 147 13.49 5.84 -5.71
C TYR A 147 13.96 5.53 -7.15
N ARG A 148 15.29 5.63 -7.40
CA ARG A 148 15.89 5.36 -8.70
C ARG A 148 15.57 3.95 -9.22
N ASP A 149 15.56 2.95 -8.34
CA ASP A 149 15.31 1.56 -8.73
C ASP A 149 13.83 1.31 -8.96
N CYS A 150 12.97 1.95 -8.17
CA CYS A 150 11.52 1.99 -8.44
C CYS A 150 11.22 2.65 -9.79
N TYR A 151 11.88 3.78 -10.08
CA TYR A 151 11.78 4.50 -11.35
C TYR A 151 12.16 3.62 -12.55
N ASN A 152 13.31 2.93 -12.49
CA ASN A 152 13.78 2.04 -13.56
C ASN A 152 12.78 0.89 -13.81
N SER A 153 12.19 0.36 -12.75
CA SER A 153 11.18 -0.71 -12.85
C SER A 153 9.88 -0.21 -13.51
N LEU A 154 9.44 1.02 -13.21
CA LEU A 154 8.30 1.65 -13.86
C LEU A 154 8.58 1.91 -15.36
N LEU A 155 9.77 2.39 -15.70
CA LEU A 155 10.18 2.62 -17.09
C LEU A 155 10.24 1.32 -17.90
N LEU A 156 10.79 0.24 -17.33
CA LEU A 156 10.86 -1.06 -18.00
C LEU A 156 9.45 -1.62 -18.30
N GLN A 157 8.49 -1.39 -17.44
CA GLN A 157 7.09 -1.77 -17.70
C GLN A 157 6.47 -0.90 -18.80
N ALA A 158 6.74 0.39 -18.81
CA ALA A 158 6.27 1.30 -19.86
C ALA A 158 6.90 0.97 -21.23
N GLN A 159 8.21 0.64 -21.28
CA GLN A 159 8.90 0.26 -22.51
C GLN A 159 8.41 -1.07 -23.10
N LYS A 160 8.13 -2.08 -22.27
CA LYS A 160 7.52 -3.34 -22.73
C LYS A 160 6.16 -3.12 -23.40
N LEU A 161 5.46 -2.05 -23.03
CA LEU A 161 4.22 -1.60 -23.67
C LEU A 161 4.43 -1.11 -25.10
N ILE A 162 5.43 -0.26 -25.30
CA ILE A 162 5.75 0.32 -26.62
C ILE A 162 6.20 -0.79 -27.58
N THR A 163 7.05 -1.70 -27.13
CA THR A 163 7.54 -2.82 -27.97
C THR A 163 6.42 -3.78 -28.36
N ARG A 164 5.43 -4.01 -27.50
CA ARG A 164 4.29 -4.88 -27.81
C ARG A 164 3.29 -4.22 -28.78
N PHE A 165 3.14 -2.91 -28.71
CA PHE A 165 2.30 -2.13 -29.63
C PHE A 165 2.88 -2.11 -31.05
N LEU A 166 4.22 -2.01 -31.18
CA LEU A 166 4.93 -2.04 -32.47
C LEU A 166 5.00 -3.45 -33.09
N ALA A 167 4.92 -4.51 -32.27
CA ALA A 167 4.95 -5.90 -32.75
C ALA A 167 3.56 -6.43 -33.18
N THR A 168 2.47 -5.71 -32.93
CA THR A 168 1.12 -6.10 -33.35
C THR A 168 0.64 -5.38 -34.61
N ASP A 169 1.46 -4.48 -35.18
CA ASP A 169 1.12 -3.71 -36.37
C ASP A 169 1.69 -4.33 -37.68
N ASP A 170 2.28 -5.53 -37.60
CA ASP A 170 2.63 -6.33 -38.78
C ASP A 170 1.44 -7.19 -39.22
N SER A 171 0.36 -6.56 -39.66
CA SER A 171 -0.61 -7.20 -40.53
C SER A 171 -0.16 -6.99 -41.96
N PRO A 172 0.14 -8.06 -42.74
CA PRO A 172 0.41 -7.90 -44.14
C PRO A 172 -0.85 -7.42 -44.88
N CYS A 173 -0.66 -6.45 -45.75
CA CYS A 173 -1.66 -6.02 -46.72
C CYS A 173 -2.12 -7.18 -47.63
#